data_e71ded89f3fe332a42519cf39c09754e
#
_entry.id   e71ded89f3fe332a42519cf39c09754e
#
_cell.length_a   1.000
_cell.length_b   1.000
_cell.length_c   1.000
_cell.angle_alpha   90.00
_cell.angle_beta   90.00
_cell.angle_gamma   90.00
#
_symmetry.space_group_name_H-M   'P 1'
#
loop_
_entity.id
_entity.type
_entity.pdbx_description
1 polymer ?
#
loop_
_entity_poly.entity_id
_entity_poly.type
_entity_poly.pdbx_seq_one_letter_code
_entity_poly.pdbx_strand_id
1 'polypeptide(L)'
;MLTDNFKRKIDYLRISVTDRCDLRCTYCMAEDVTFLPRQEVLSIEEIIKLTNIFNELGVKKFRLTGGEPLVRKNIVSIIEHLNNLKNQGKISEHTLTTNGTNLSRYASILKKNGVERINVSLDSLNTESFRKITKWGDLSKVLNGIEAAKQEGIKIKINTVLTQNFNDKEIFDILDWCKKNHFDISL
;
A
#
# COMPACT_ATOMS: atom_id res chain seq x y z
N MET A 1 0.33 -26.54 4.43
CA MET A 1 0.93 -25.38 5.12
C MET A 1 2.29 -25.10 4.50
N LEU A 2 2.53 -23.86 4.07
CA LEU A 2 3.81 -23.45 3.45
C LEU A 2 4.86 -23.24 4.55
N THR A 3 6.05 -23.80 4.35
CA THR A 3 7.22 -23.60 5.22
C THR A 3 8.44 -23.36 4.36
N ASP A 4 9.37 -22.55 4.85
CA ASP A 4 10.67 -22.36 4.20
C ASP A 4 11.70 -23.43 4.64
N ASN A 5 12.89 -23.36 4.07
CA ASN A 5 13.99 -24.29 4.39
C ASN A 5 14.45 -24.22 5.87
N PHE A 6 14.09 -23.16 6.59
CA PHE A 6 14.36 -22.96 8.02
C PHE A 6 13.19 -23.38 8.91
N LYS A 7 12.17 -24.07 8.37
CA LYS A 7 10.93 -24.50 9.04
C LYS A 7 10.06 -23.32 9.54
N ARG A 8 10.26 -22.11 9.03
CA ARG A 8 9.41 -20.97 9.36
C ARG A 8 8.11 -21.08 8.57
N LYS A 9 6.99 -20.85 9.23
CA LYS A 9 5.68 -20.84 8.60
C LYS A 9 5.52 -19.58 7.74
N ILE A 10 5.09 -19.78 6.50
CA ILE A 10 4.76 -18.69 5.58
C ILE A 10 3.26 -18.45 5.66
N ASP A 11 2.83 -17.47 6.43
CA ASP A 11 1.43 -17.12 6.64
C ASP A 11 1.07 -15.70 6.12
N TYR A 12 2.03 -15.01 5.52
CA TYR A 12 1.89 -13.65 4.99
C TYR A 12 2.30 -13.59 3.52
N LEU A 13 1.43 -12.99 2.69
CA LEU A 13 1.68 -12.80 1.25
C LEU A 13 1.49 -11.35 0.83
N ARG A 14 2.43 -10.84 0.04
CA ARG A 14 2.30 -9.57 -0.67
C ARG A 14 1.96 -9.87 -2.12
N ILE A 15 0.90 -9.22 -2.64
CA ILE A 15 0.45 -9.38 -4.02
C ILE A 15 0.56 -8.04 -4.73
N SER A 16 1.40 -7.98 -5.76
CA SER A 16 1.41 -6.88 -6.71
C SER A 16 0.20 -7.01 -7.63
N VAL A 17 -0.75 -6.09 -7.52
CA VAL A 17 -1.99 -6.12 -8.32
C VAL A 17 -1.88 -5.36 -9.63
N THR A 18 -0.83 -4.58 -9.82
CA THR A 18 -0.55 -3.81 -11.04
C THR A 18 0.91 -3.35 -11.05
N ASP A 19 1.47 -3.21 -12.23
CA ASP A 19 2.75 -2.54 -12.48
C ASP A 19 2.60 -1.01 -12.61
N ARG A 20 1.37 -0.50 -12.78
CA ARG A 20 1.08 0.92 -13.03
C ARG A 20 1.12 1.72 -11.73
N CYS A 21 1.69 2.92 -11.82
CA CYS A 21 1.72 3.90 -10.74
C CYS A 21 1.45 5.28 -11.31
N ASP A 22 0.83 6.14 -10.55
CA ASP A 22 0.59 7.56 -10.87
C ASP A 22 1.74 8.48 -10.46
N LEU A 23 2.79 7.94 -9.83
CA LEU A 23 4.04 8.64 -9.51
C LEU A 23 5.24 8.00 -10.24
N ARG A 24 6.38 8.74 -10.26
CA ARG A 24 7.68 8.26 -10.78
C ARG A 24 8.79 8.57 -9.78
N CYS A 25 8.71 7.89 -8.62
CA CYS A 25 9.73 8.09 -7.60
C CYS A 25 11.11 7.73 -8.14
N THR A 26 12.08 8.61 -7.95
CA THR A 26 13.42 8.58 -8.55
C THR A 26 14.20 7.30 -8.26
N TYR A 27 13.93 6.66 -7.11
CA TYR A 27 14.56 5.41 -6.69
C TYR A 27 13.75 4.15 -7.08
N CYS A 28 12.53 4.32 -7.63
CA CYS A 28 11.60 3.20 -7.84
C CYS A 28 11.35 2.90 -9.31
N MET A 29 11.01 3.90 -10.11
CA MET A 29 10.50 3.71 -11.47
C MET A 29 10.96 4.83 -12.38
N ALA A 30 11.55 4.48 -13.51
CA ALA A 30 11.96 5.43 -14.54
C ALA A 30 10.75 6.19 -15.12
N GLU A 31 10.95 7.42 -15.58
CA GLU A 31 9.88 8.25 -16.17
C GLU A 31 9.32 7.65 -17.47
N ASP A 32 10.17 7.01 -18.24
CA ASP A 32 9.90 6.38 -19.54
C ASP A 32 9.57 4.89 -19.45
N VAL A 33 9.16 4.41 -18.26
CA VAL A 33 8.86 2.99 -18.05
C VAL A 33 7.79 2.48 -19.02
N THR A 34 8.06 1.35 -19.64
CA THR A 34 7.06 0.61 -20.43
C THR A 34 6.32 -0.38 -19.54
N PHE A 35 5.02 -0.22 -19.43
CA PHE A 35 4.16 -1.13 -18.66
C PHE A 35 3.81 -2.38 -19.46
N LEU A 36 3.58 -3.47 -18.77
CA LEU A 36 3.12 -4.70 -19.38
C LEU A 36 1.77 -4.49 -20.11
N PRO A 37 1.59 -5.15 -21.25
CA PRO A 37 0.28 -5.24 -21.89
C PRO A 37 -0.76 -5.80 -20.89
N ARG A 38 -2.01 -5.36 -21.00
CA ARG A 38 -3.08 -5.82 -20.08
C ARG A 38 -3.24 -7.35 -20.04
N GLN A 39 -2.92 -8.01 -21.11
CA GLN A 39 -3.03 -9.48 -21.24
C GLN A 39 -1.97 -10.23 -20.44
N GLU A 40 -0.85 -9.56 -20.10
CA GLU A 40 0.24 -10.12 -19.30
C GLU A 40 0.12 -9.79 -17.82
N VAL A 41 -0.87 -8.98 -17.44
CA VAL A 41 -1.17 -8.66 -16.04
C VAL A 41 -2.38 -9.45 -15.60
N LEU A 42 -2.26 -10.17 -14.48
CA LEU A 42 -3.36 -10.96 -13.92
C LEU A 42 -4.68 -10.17 -13.85
N SER A 43 -5.76 -10.80 -14.25
CA SER A 43 -7.12 -10.25 -14.10
C SER A 43 -7.53 -10.19 -12.61
N ILE A 44 -8.63 -9.52 -12.32
CA ILE A 44 -9.20 -9.48 -10.95
C ILE A 44 -9.58 -10.90 -10.49
N GLU A 45 -10.17 -11.67 -11.38
CA GLU A 45 -10.63 -13.04 -11.13
C GLU A 45 -9.45 -13.99 -10.85
N GLU A 46 -8.36 -13.83 -11.59
CA GLU A 46 -7.13 -14.60 -11.37
C GLU A 46 -6.47 -14.26 -10.03
N ILE A 47 -6.42 -12.97 -9.67
CA ILE A 47 -5.92 -12.55 -8.35
C ILE A 47 -6.79 -13.13 -7.23
N ILE A 48 -8.11 -13.07 -7.36
CA ILE A 48 -9.05 -13.67 -6.41
C ILE A 48 -8.80 -15.18 -6.30
N LYS A 49 -8.64 -15.88 -7.42
CA LYS A 49 -8.31 -17.31 -7.43
C LYS A 49 -7.01 -17.60 -6.70
N LEU A 50 -5.96 -16.80 -6.94
CA LEU A 50 -4.68 -16.94 -6.26
C LEU A 50 -4.82 -16.73 -4.75
N THR A 51 -5.59 -15.73 -4.30
CA THR A 51 -5.79 -15.52 -2.85
C THR A 51 -6.45 -16.72 -2.18
N ASN A 52 -7.42 -17.37 -2.85
CA ASN A 52 -8.04 -18.59 -2.34
C ASN A 52 -7.02 -19.75 -2.23
N ILE A 53 -6.24 -19.99 -3.29
CA ILE A 53 -5.22 -21.05 -3.30
C ILE A 53 -4.21 -20.82 -2.16
N PHE A 54 -3.69 -19.60 -2.02
CA PHE A 54 -2.73 -19.31 -0.96
C PHE A 54 -3.35 -19.40 0.44
N ASN A 55 -4.64 -19.05 0.59
CA ASN A 55 -5.33 -19.26 1.86
C ASN A 55 -5.46 -20.74 2.21
N GLU A 56 -5.80 -21.60 1.26
CA GLU A 56 -5.84 -23.07 1.43
C GLU A 56 -4.46 -23.62 1.81
N LEU A 57 -3.38 -23.05 1.28
CA LEU A 57 -1.99 -23.38 1.63
C LEU A 57 -1.55 -22.84 3.01
N GLY A 58 -2.41 -22.06 3.69
CA GLY A 58 -2.20 -21.60 5.07
C GLY A 58 -1.82 -20.14 5.23
N VAL A 59 -1.84 -19.35 4.16
CA VAL A 59 -1.65 -17.89 4.24
C VAL A 59 -2.85 -17.26 4.95
N LYS A 60 -2.57 -16.44 5.95
CA LYS A 60 -3.58 -15.76 6.80
C LYS A 60 -3.56 -14.25 6.70
N LYS A 61 -2.53 -13.68 6.12
CA LYS A 61 -2.36 -12.23 5.99
C LYS A 61 -2.04 -11.87 4.54
N PHE A 62 -2.79 -10.94 3.98
CA PHE A 62 -2.59 -10.47 2.62
C PHE A 62 -2.30 -8.97 2.60
N ARG A 63 -1.30 -8.57 1.80
CA ARG A 63 -1.03 -7.16 1.53
C ARG A 63 -1.08 -6.88 0.04
N LEU A 64 -2.00 -6.02 -0.35
CA LEU A 64 -2.07 -5.53 -1.72
C LEU A 64 -1.02 -4.44 -1.92
N THR A 65 -0.30 -4.55 -3.03
CA THR A 65 0.76 -3.63 -3.45
C THR A 65 0.77 -3.57 -4.97
N GLY A 66 1.83 -3.07 -5.57
CA GLY A 66 1.99 -3.01 -7.03
C GLY A 66 2.94 -1.89 -7.39
N GLY A 67 2.69 -1.20 -8.50
CA GLY A 67 3.02 0.19 -8.62
C GLY A 67 2.20 0.95 -7.57
N GLU A 68 1.00 1.40 -7.93
CA GLU A 68 0.04 1.91 -6.94
C GLU A 68 -1.26 1.08 -7.00
N PRO A 69 -1.64 0.35 -5.93
CA PRO A 69 -2.81 -0.53 -5.97
C PRO A 69 -4.12 0.23 -6.19
N LEU A 70 -4.25 1.47 -5.70
CA LEU A 70 -5.48 2.26 -5.83
C LEU A 70 -5.69 2.85 -7.24
N VAL A 71 -4.73 2.71 -8.17
CA VAL A 71 -4.98 3.02 -9.60
C VAL A 71 -5.50 1.82 -10.37
N ARG A 72 -5.45 0.61 -9.79
CA ARG A 72 -5.97 -0.59 -10.45
C ARG A 72 -7.50 -0.49 -10.58
N LYS A 73 -8.01 -0.57 -11.82
CA LYS A 73 -9.45 -0.63 -12.05
C LYS A 73 -10.05 -1.85 -11.34
N ASN A 74 -11.18 -1.67 -10.66
CA ASN A 74 -11.89 -2.70 -9.91
C ASN A 74 -11.10 -3.29 -8.72
N ILE A 75 -10.13 -2.56 -8.15
CA ILE A 75 -9.39 -2.98 -6.95
C ILE A 75 -10.32 -3.31 -5.78
N VAL A 76 -11.44 -2.62 -5.69
CA VAL A 76 -12.45 -2.83 -4.64
C VAL A 76 -12.95 -4.27 -4.61
N SER A 77 -13.13 -4.92 -5.76
CA SER A 77 -13.58 -6.32 -5.83
C SER A 77 -12.59 -7.29 -5.13
N ILE A 78 -11.29 -7.03 -5.22
CA ILE A 78 -10.27 -7.82 -4.50
C ILE A 78 -10.38 -7.57 -2.99
N ILE A 79 -10.56 -6.31 -2.58
CA ILE A 79 -10.67 -5.91 -1.18
C ILE A 79 -11.93 -6.52 -0.54
N GLU A 80 -13.07 -6.46 -1.24
CA GLU A 80 -14.33 -7.10 -0.82
C GLU A 80 -14.19 -8.61 -0.67
N HIS A 81 -13.52 -9.25 -1.62
CA HIS A 81 -13.24 -10.69 -1.53
C HIS A 81 -12.40 -11.04 -0.30
N LEU A 82 -11.31 -10.30 -0.06
CA LEU A 82 -10.47 -10.50 1.13
C LEU A 82 -11.24 -10.24 2.43
N ASN A 83 -12.13 -9.23 2.45
CA ASN A 83 -13.01 -8.99 3.59
C ASN A 83 -13.96 -10.17 3.84
N ASN A 84 -14.52 -10.75 2.78
CA ASN A 84 -15.38 -11.93 2.90
C ASN A 84 -14.60 -13.12 3.49
N LEU A 85 -13.35 -13.35 3.08
CA LEU A 85 -12.50 -14.38 3.69
C LEU A 85 -12.21 -14.08 5.16
N LYS A 86 -12.00 -12.82 5.53
CA LYS A 86 -11.81 -12.39 6.92
C LYS A 86 -13.07 -12.65 7.77
N ASN A 87 -14.22 -12.26 7.27
CA ASN A 87 -15.51 -12.48 7.96
C ASN A 87 -15.84 -13.97 8.15
N GLN A 88 -15.34 -14.83 7.26
CA GLN A 88 -15.43 -16.29 7.38
C GLN A 88 -14.35 -16.89 8.32
N GLY A 89 -13.49 -16.09 8.94
CA GLY A 89 -12.38 -16.56 9.78
C GLY A 89 -11.26 -17.27 9.00
N LYS A 90 -11.28 -17.23 7.68
CA LYS A 90 -10.28 -17.88 6.82
C LYS A 90 -8.95 -17.15 6.82
N ILE A 91 -8.97 -15.81 6.88
CA ILE A 91 -7.79 -14.97 7.02
C ILE A 91 -7.93 -14.08 8.26
N SER A 92 -6.81 -13.62 8.79
CA SER A 92 -6.78 -12.73 9.97
C SER A 92 -6.67 -11.25 9.60
N GLU A 93 -6.00 -10.94 8.48
CA GLU A 93 -5.73 -9.55 8.09
C GLU A 93 -5.62 -9.41 6.57
N HIS A 94 -6.13 -8.30 6.07
CA HIS A 94 -5.75 -7.77 4.77
C HIS A 94 -5.47 -6.27 4.86
N THR A 95 -4.47 -5.82 4.14
CA THR A 95 -3.96 -4.44 4.16
C THR A 95 -3.43 -4.05 2.79
N LEU A 96 -3.02 -2.81 2.64
CA LEU A 96 -2.35 -2.34 1.42
C LEU A 96 -1.18 -1.42 1.73
N THR A 97 -0.27 -1.31 0.76
CA THR A 97 0.75 -0.26 0.72
C THR A 97 0.39 0.66 -0.44
N THR A 98 0.27 1.95 -0.18
CA THR A 98 -0.15 2.97 -1.16
C THR A 98 0.74 4.20 -1.07
N ASN A 99 0.86 4.94 -2.16
CA ASN A 99 1.47 6.27 -2.16
C ASN A 99 0.54 7.37 -1.60
N GLY A 100 -0.71 7.03 -1.27
CA GLY A 100 -1.67 7.93 -0.65
C GLY A 100 -2.39 8.90 -1.58
N THR A 101 -1.97 9.07 -2.83
CA THR A 101 -2.53 10.07 -3.77
C THR A 101 -4.05 9.92 -3.95
N ASN A 102 -4.53 8.68 -4.01
CA ASN A 102 -5.96 8.37 -4.20
C ASN A 102 -6.68 7.98 -2.90
N LEU A 103 -5.99 8.05 -1.76
CA LEU A 103 -6.48 7.48 -0.50
C LEU A 103 -7.74 8.17 0.01
N SER A 104 -7.88 9.49 -0.15
CA SER A 104 -9.08 10.24 0.25
C SER A 104 -10.36 9.70 -0.41
N ARG A 105 -10.26 9.27 -1.67
CA ARG A 105 -11.39 8.68 -2.41
C ARG A 105 -11.77 7.29 -1.90
N TYR A 106 -10.80 6.54 -1.38
CA TYR A 106 -10.99 5.14 -1.01
C TYR A 106 -11.12 4.90 0.51
N ALA A 107 -10.80 5.87 1.36
CA ALA A 107 -10.74 5.68 2.82
C ALA A 107 -11.99 5.01 3.40
N SER A 108 -13.16 5.54 3.12
CA SER A 108 -14.44 4.99 3.60
C SER A 108 -14.72 3.58 3.04
N ILE A 109 -14.42 3.36 1.75
CA ILE A 109 -14.57 2.05 1.12
C ILE A 109 -13.65 1.02 1.77
N LEU A 110 -12.39 1.38 2.02
CA LEU A 110 -11.40 0.52 2.68
C LEU A 110 -11.85 0.14 4.09
N LYS A 111 -12.31 1.12 4.88
CA LYS A 111 -12.83 0.86 6.24
C LYS A 111 -14.04 -0.05 6.23
N LYS A 112 -15.02 0.24 5.38
CA LYS A 112 -16.24 -0.58 5.21
C LYS A 112 -15.92 -2.03 4.87
N ASN A 113 -14.84 -2.24 4.12
CA ASN A 113 -14.36 -3.55 3.73
C ASN A 113 -13.27 -4.11 4.66
N GLY A 114 -13.27 -3.74 5.94
CA GLY A 114 -12.51 -4.39 6.99
C GLY A 114 -10.99 -4.14 6.95
N VAL A 115 -10.52 -3.14 6.21
CA VAL A 115 -9.13 -2.68 6.25
C VAL A 115 -8.94 -1.88 7.53
N GLU A 116 -8.17 -2.41 8.46
CA GLU A 116 -7.92 -1.80 9.76
C GLU A 116 -6.63 -0.99 9.81
N ARG A 117 -5.70 -1.29 8.90
CA ARG A 117 -4.38 -0.67 8.82
C ARG A 117 -3.94 -0.53 7.39
N ILE A 118 -3.24 0.56 7.09
CA ILE A 118 -2.58 0.79 5.79
C ILE A 118 -1.15 1.28 6.00
N ASN A 119 -0.29 0.97 5.03
CA ASN A 119 1.03 1.58 4.93
C ASN A 119 0.98 2.66 3.85
N VAL A 120 1.39 3.87 4.20
CA VAL A 120 1.48 4.99 3.26
C VAL A 120 2.95 5.33 3.03
N SER A 121 3.38 5.30 1.78
CA SER A 121 4.73 5.74 1.40
C SER A 121 4.78 7.25 1.35
N LEU A 122 5.60 7.87 2.22
CA LEU A 122 5.76 9.31 2.34
C LEU A 122 7.21 9.64 2.72
N ASP A 123 7.95 10.19 1.78
CA ASP A 123 9.38 10.41 1.92
C ASP A 123 9.75 11.84 2.36
N SER A 124 8.80 12.78 2.33
CA SER A 124 9.01 14.16 2.71
C SER A 124 7.70 14.85 3.09
N LEU A 125 7.76 15.76 4.05
CA LEU A 125 6.69 16.70 4.41
C LEU A 125 6.89 18.07 3.74
N ASN A 126 7.99 18.27 3.02
CA ASN A 126 8.25 19.45 2.22
C ASN A 126 7.76 19.25 0.80
N THR A 127 6.92 20.17 0.30
CA THR A 127 6.29 20.06 -1.02
C THR A 127 7.31 19.98 -2.17
N GLU A 128 8.40 20.76 -2.06
CA GLU A 128 9.43 20.79 -3.11
C GLU A 128 10.25 19.49 -3.11
N SER A 129 10.69 19.02 -1.94
CA SER A 129 11.39 17.74 -1.78
C SER A 129 10.52 16.59 -2.23
N PHE A 130 9.25 16.54 -1.81
CA PHE A 130 8.30 15.53 -2.22
C PHE A 130 8.13 15.48 -3.74
N ARG A 131 7.98 16.66 -4.38
CA ARG A 131 7.86 16.75 -5.83
C ARG A 131 9.14 16.34 -6.56
N LYS A 132 10.32 16.66 -6.02
CA LYS A 132 11.61 16.23 -6.57
C LYS A 132 11.74 14.70 -6.54
N ILE A 133 11.33 14.06 -5.43
CA ILE A 133 11.39 12.61 -5.26
C ILE A 133 10.38 11.92 -6.19
N THR A 134 9.13 12.38 -6.22
CA THR A 134 8.02 11.73 -6.91
C THR A 134 7.81 12.16 -8.35
N LYS A 135 8.55 13.20 -8.79
CA LYS A 135 8.51 13.91 -10.08
C LYS A 135 7.31 14.84 -10.22
N TRP A 136 6.10 14.36 -10.10
CA TRP A 136 4.88 15.16 -10.26
C TRP A 136 3.83 14.94 -9.15
N GLY A 137 4.25 14.33 -8.04
CA GLY A 137 3.36 14.11 -6.90
C GLY A 137 2.89 15.42 -6.27
N ASP A 138 1.69 15.39 -5.74
CA ASP A 138 1.07 16.46 -4.98
C ASP A 138 0.97 16.03 -3.51
N LEU A 139 1.83 16.61 -2.66
CA LEU A 139 1.88 16.29 -1.23
C LEU A 139 0.53 16.55 -0.55
N SER A 140 -0.19 17.60 -0.95
CA SER A 140 -1.48 17.95 -0.33
C SER A 140 -2.52 16.83 -0.51
N LYS A 141 -2.53 16.15 -1.66
CA LYS A 141 -3.42 15.00 -1.91
C LYS A 141 -3.08 13.84 -0.99
N VAL A 142 -1.80 13.58 -0.77
CA VAL A 142 -1.34 12.49 0.11
C VAL A 142 -1.71 12.79 1.56
N LEU A 143 -1.44 14.00 2.06
CA LEU A 143 -1.79 14.40 3.42
C LEU A 143 -3.30 14.39 3.65
N ASN A 144 -4.10 14.88 2.69
CA ASN A 144 -5.56 14.79 2.74
C ASN A 144 -6.05 13.33 2.75
N GLY A 145 -5.38 12.46 1.99
CA GLY A 145 -5.67 11.02 1.99
C GLY A 145 -5.38 10.36 3.32
N ILE A 146 -4.26 10.69 3.95
CA ILE A 146 -3.89 10.21 5.28
C ILE A 146 -4.92 10.68 6.32
N GLU A 147 -5.29 11.96 6.29
CA GLU A 147 -6.29 12.50 7.21
C GLU A 147 -7.66 11.84 7.04
N ALA A 148 -8.11 11.65 5.80
CA ALA A 148 -9.36 10.93 5.51
C ALA A 148 -9.34 9.50 6.07
N ALA A 149 -8.24 8.75 5.90
CA ALA A 149 -8.12 7.41 6.44
C ALA A 149 -8.08 7.40 7.97
N LYS A 150 -7.43 8.39 8.60
CA LYS A 150 -7.42 8.58 10.05
C LYS A 150 -8.83 8.85 10.60
N GLN A 151 -9.61 9.72 9.93
CA GLN A 151 -11.00 10.02 10.31
C GLN A 151 -11.90 8.80 10.23
N GLU A 152 -11.68 7.90 9.29
CA GLU A 152 -12.37 6.60 9.21
C GLU A 152 -11.86 5.59 10.28
N GLY A 153 -10.90 5.96 11.12
CA GLY A 153 -10.33 5.08 12.14
C GLY A 153 -9.48 3.94 11.58
N ILE A 154 -8.83 4.16 10.44
CA ILE A 154 -7.82 3.25 9.88
C ILE A 154 -6.47 3.60 10.51
N LYS A 155 -5.76 2.60 11.05
CA LYS A 155 -4.41 2.78 11.57
C LYS A 155 -3.43 3.06 10.42
N ILE A 156 -2.61 4.08 10.59
CA ILE A 156 -1.64 4.50 9.57
C ILE A 156 -0.24 4.09 10.00
N LYS A 157 0.49 3.48 9.07
CA LYS A 157 1.94 3.32 9.17
C LYS A 157 2.60 4.06 8.01
N ILE A 158 3.48 4.99 8.32
CA ILE A 158 4.29 5.70 7.33
C ILE A 158 5.52 4.86 7.00
N ASN A 159 5.80 4.69 5.72
CA ASN A 159 7.05 4.12 5.22
C ASN A 159 7.82 5.24 4.52
N THR A 160 9.04 5.48 4.96
CA THR A 160 9.92 6.52 4.41
C THR A 160 11.21 5.89 3.92
N VAL A 161 11.59 6.16 2.67
CA VAL A 161 12.90 5.81 2.14
C VAL A 161 13.83 6.99 2.35
N LEU A 162 14.83 6.82 3.22
CA LEU A 162 15.84 7.85 3.43
C LEU A 162 16.88 7.80 2.31
N THR A 163 17.04 8.93 1.64
CA THR A 163 18.00 9.11 0.56
C THR A 163 18.96 10.23 0.92
N GLN A 164 20.25 9.91 0.99
CA GLN A 164 21.30 10.86 1.31
C GLN A 164 21.29 12.06 0.36
N ASN A 165 21.46 13.26 0.88
CA ASN A 165 21.40 14.55 0.18
C ASN A 165 20.02 14.86 -0.45
N PHE A 166 18.98 14.12 -0.09
CA PHE A 166 17.63 14.34 -0.60
C PHE A 166 16.65 14.71 0.51
N ASN A 167 16.38 13.77 1.41
CA ASN A 167 15.44 13.93 2.53
C ASN A 167 16.05 13.52 3.89
N ASP A 168 17.32 13.19 3.93
CA ASP A 168 18.03 12.78 5.14
C ASP A 168 17.98 13.82 6.27
N LYS A 169 17.89 15.11 5.93
CA LYS A 169 17.76 16.21 6.90
C LYS A 169 16.32 16.39 7.42
N GLU A 170 15.33 15.83 6.73
CA GLU A 170 13.90 15.97 7.06
C GLU A 170 13.40 14.85 8.00
N ILE A 171 14.25 13.88 8.35
CA ILE A 171 13.82 12.70 9.11
C ILE A 171 13.21 13.06 10.46
N PHE A 172 13.79 14.03 11.18
CA PHE A 172 13.26 14.42 12.48
C PHE A 172 11.91 15.09 12.39
N ASP A 173 11.65 15.87 11.33
CA ASP A 173 10.34 16.48 11.08
C ASP A 173 9.28 15.41 10.81
N ILE A 174 9.63 14.36 10.04
CA ILE A 174 8.74 13.23 9.76
C ILE A 174 8.45 12.43 11.04
N LEU A 175 9.48 12.17 11.85
CA LEU A 175 9.35 11.47 13.13
C LEU A 175 8.45 12.24 14.11
N ASP A 176 8.66 13.54 14.26
CA ASP A 176 7.86 14.40 15.12
C ASP A 176 6.40 14.50 14.62
N TRP A 177 6.21 14.58 13.31
CA TRP A 177 4.88 14.58 12.72
C TRP A 177 4.16 13.24 12.95
N CYS A 178 4.85 12.10 12.77
CA CYS A 178 4.28 10.78 13.05
C CYS A 178 3.92 10.64 14.54
N LYS A 179 4.81 11.04 15.45
CA LYS A 179 4.57 11.04 16.90
C LYS A 179 3.35 11.88 17.26
N LYS A 180 3.24 13.10 16.74
CA LYS A 180 2.11 14.02 16.98
C LYS A 180 0.78 13.46 16.49
N ASN A 181 0.79 12.67 15.43
CA ASN A 181 -0.40 12.08 14.82
C ASN A 181 -0.67 10.64 15.28
N HIS A 182 0.17 10.07 16.14
CA HIS A 182 0.10 8.67 16.59
C HIS A 182 0.20 7.67 15.43
N PHE A 183 1.05 7.96 14.44
CA PHE A 183 1.33 7.05 13.34
C PHE A 183 2.56 6.19 13.63
N ASP A 184 2.48 4.91 13.25
CA ASP A 184 3.68 4.08 13.18
C ASP A 184 4.58 4.56 12.04
N ILE A 185 5.88 4.37 12.17
CA ILE A 185 6.85 4.68 11.11
C ILE A 185 7.81 3.52 10.87
N SER A 186 8.26 3.38 9.64
CA SER A 186 9.33 2.48 9.21
C SER A 186 10.25 3.25 8.26
N LEU A 187 11.53 3.16 8.49
CA LEU A 187 12.61 3.73 7.68
C LEU A 187 13.29 2.62 6.90
#